data_ecc5b8467000c6cc2b6518f7dc8fefe2
#
_entry.id   ecc5b8467000c6cc2b6518f7dc8fefe2
#
_cell.length_a   1.000
_cell.length_b   1.000
_cell.length_c   1.000
_cell.angle_alpha   90.00
_cell.angle_beta   90.00
_cell.angle_gamma   90.00
#
_symmetry.space_group_name_H-M   'P 1'
#
loop_
_entity.id
_entity.type
_entity.pdbx_description
1 polymer ?
#
loop_
_entity_poly.entity_id
_entity_poly.type
_entity_poly.pdbx_seq_one_letter_code
_entity_poly.pdbx_strand_id
1 'polypeptide(L)'
;MKKTFEHISVYVILLLLVTKISFAQSTEVITASKSEIIQTPCAGSTQLQGVDPAWMVMINHKPIKHPTTDQDQELVDRIKAEKQLLRQELLNSIPTPEPEALQAIPVKGTNFQGNANSGWTPLDNSVAISNGGFIVSVTNSNIKMYNTSGTSLYTNTLAGFVNISTITSAFDPHVLYDNVSNRFILVTLSGTTPTTSRLIVCFSKTSNPVTGGWWVYNINGDVLSNSKWFDYPKIAVTNGELFISGNMFSNLNIFDQSVILQLNKTQGYSGASMSSVTWSNITGAPGSILPIGHGHGSSY
;
A
#
# COMPACT_ATOMS: atom_id res chain seq x y z
N MET A 1 10.24 22.03 71.74
CA MET A 1 11.04 21.52 70.62
C MET A 1 10.75 20.05 70.32
N LYS A 2 9.49 19.63 70.15
CA LYS A 2 9.10 18.22 69.87
C LYS A 2 7.90 18.08 68.91
N LYS A 3 7.53 19.12 68.19
CA LYS A 3 6.40 19.08 67.26
C LYS A 3 6.73 19.30 65.77
N THR A 4 8.00 19.47 65.42
CA THR A 4 8.43 19.80 64.05
C THR A 4 9.01 18.60 63.26
N PHE A 5 9.15 17.42 63.91
CA PHE A 5 9.76 16.26 63.26
C PHE A 5 8.72 15.26 62.68
N GLU A 6 7.46 15.30 63.09
CA GLU A 6 6.47 14.34 62.60
C GLU A 6 5.91 14.68 61.22
N HIS A 7 5.94 15.94 60.80
CA HIS A 7 5.43 16.34 59.51
C HIS A 7 6.39 16.09 58.29
N ILE A 8 7.69 15.99 58.59
CA ILE A 8 8.71 15.74 57.52
C ILE A 8 8.71 14.28 57.09
N SER A 9 8.44 13.33 58.02
CA SER A 9 8.37 11.90 57.67
C SER A 9 7.18 11.53 56.75
N VAL A 10 6.04 12.21 56.90
CA VAL A 10 4.84 11.92 56.07
C VAL A 10 5.03 12.40 54.67
N TYR A 11 5.68 13.55 54.43
CA TYR A 11 5.95 14.06 53.08
C TYR A 11 7.00 13.27 52.33
N VAL A 12 7.99 12.73 52.99
CA VAL A 12 9.03 11.88 52.37
C VAL A 12 8.46 10.51 51.97
N ILE A 13 7.53 9.96 52.74
CA ILE A 13 6.85 8.70 52.42
C ILE A 13 5.85 8.91 51.27
N LEU A 14 5.17 10.06 51.21
CA LEU A 14 4.24 10.38 50.09
C LEU A 14 5.00 10.67 48.80
N LEU A 15 6.20 11.28 48.87
CA LEU A 15 7.06 11.53 47.71
C LEU A 15 7.72 10.25 47.17
N LEU A 16 7.94 9.24 47.99
CA LEU A 16 8.49 7.95 47.61
C LEU A 16 7.45 6.98 47.04
N LEU A 17 6.15 7.24 47.25
CA LEU A 17 5.03 6.45 46.68
C LEU A 17 4.60 6.93 45.29
N VAL A 18 4.96 8.14 44.86
CA VAL A 18 4.63 8.69 43.57
C VAL A 18 5.64 8.31 42.47
N THR A 19 6.81 7.80 42.81
CA THR A 19 7.89 7.52 41.83
C THR A 19 7.95 6.08 41.34
N LYS A 20 6.95 5.25 41.57
CA LYS A 20 6.88 3.88 41.01
C LYS A 20 5.55 3.59 40.30
N ILE A 21 5.06 4.51 39.50
CA ILE A 21 4.21 4.12 38.39
C ILE A 21 5.16 3.93 37.19
N SER A 22 5.92 2.86 37.20
CA SER A 22 6.44 2.28 35.98
C SER A 22 5.22 1.83 35.18
N PHE A 23 4.86 2.58 34.19
CA PHE A 23 4.10 2.03 33.08
C PHE A 23 4.99 0.95 32.48
N ALA A 24 4.82 -0.28 32.91
CA ALA A 24 5.25 -1.42 32.10
C ALA A 24 4.44 -1.31 30.81
N GLN A 25 5.01 -0.70 29.78
CA GLN A 25 4.58 -0.97 28.43
C GLN A 25 4.73 -2.48 28.29
N SER A 26 3.61 -3.20 28.29
CA SER A 26 3.60 -4.56 27.83
C SER A 26 4.02 -4.49 26.37
N THR A 27 5.25 -4.82 26.07
CA THR A 27 5.68 -5.06 24.70
C THR A 27 4.93 -6.31 24.26
N GLU A 28 3.80 -6.11 23.58
CA GLU A 28 3.10 -7.20 22.93
C GLU A 28 4.06 -7.76 21.87
N VAL A 29 4.48 -9.00 22.05
CA VAL A 29 5.36 -9.66 21.09
C VAL A 29 4.51 -10.09 19.90
N ILE A 30 4.69 -9.40 18.79
CA ILE A 30 4.06 -9.78 17.52
C ILE A 30 4.85 -10.95 16.93
N THR A 31 4.18 -12.05 16.70
CA THR A 31 4.74 -13.24 16.05
C THR A 31 4.13 -13.42 14.67
N ALA A 32 4.88 -14.04 13.76
CA ALA A 32 4.41 -14.40 12.42
C ALA A 32 5.06 -15.71 11.97
N SER A 33 4.36 -16.44 11.10
CA SER A 33 4.90 -17.59 10.39
C SER A 33 5.55 -17.16 9.10
N LYS A 34 6.78 -17.61 8.85
CA LYS A 34 7.53 -17.33 7.61
C LYS A 34 7.48 -18.57 6.72
N SER A 35 7.15 -18.40 5.43
CA SER A 35 7.21 -19.49 4.45
C SER A 35 8.65 -19.85 4.08
N GLU A 36 8.82 -20.97 3.40
CA GLU A 36 10.03 -21.25 2.61
C GLU A 36 10.21 -20.18 1.52
N ILE A 37 11.43 -20.10 0.98
CA ILE A 37 11.73 -19.19 -0.13
C ILE A 37 11.11 -19.73 -1.41
N ILE A 38 10.25 -18.93 -2.03
CA ILE A 38 9.64 -19.21 -3.32
C ILE A 38 10.37 -18.45 -4.41
N GLN A 39 10.63 -19.12 -5.55
CA GLN A 39 11.23 -18.51 -6.73
C GLN A 39 10.15 -18.26 -7.78
N THR A 40 9.95 -17.01 -8.15
CA THR A 40 9.02 -16.61 -9.21
C THR A 40 9.81 -16.21 -10.45
N PRO A 41 9.72 -16.96 -11.56
CA PRO A 41 10.38 -16.58 -12.80
C PRO A 41 9.76 -15.29 -13.36
N CYS A 42 10.56 -14.52 -14.10
CA CYS A 42 10.03 -13.41 -14.87
C CYS A 42 9.06 -13.96 -15.92
N ALA A 43 7.80 -13.51 -15.87
CA ALA A 43 6.75 -13.99 -16.77
C ALA A 43 6.84 -13.37 -18.15
N GLY A 44 7.55 -12.25 -18.29
CA GLY A 44 7.73 -11.57 -19.54
C GLY A 44 8.32 -10.18 -19.41
N SER A 45 8.32 -9.49 -20.52
CA SER A 45 8.81 -8.13 -20.64
C SER A 45 7.88 -7.36 -21.53
N THR A 46 7.42 -6.20 -21.07
CA THR A 46 6.61 -5.31 -21.89
C THR A 46 7.49 -4.23 -22.49
N GLN A 47 7.35 -4.04 -23.80
CA GLN A 47 7.84 -2.87 -24.52
C GLN A 47 6.64 -2.01 -24.83
N LEU A 48 6.64 -0.79 -24.33
CA LEU A 48 5.54 0.12 -24.52
C LEU A 48 5.57 0.65 -25.97
N GLN A 49 4.51 0.40 -26.69
CA GLN A 49 4.32 0.98 -28.03
C GLN A 49 3.47 2.23 -27.90
N GLY A 50 3.75 3.19 -28.76
CA GLY A 50 3.27 4.57 -28.81
C GLY A 50 1.94 4.90 -28.21
N VAL A 51 1.74 6.16 -27.96
CA VAL A 51 0.51 6.72 -27.40
C VAL A 51 -0.61 6.64 -28.42
N ASP A 52 -1.74 6.04 -28.08
CA ASP A 52 -3.00 6.31 -28.75
C ASP A 52 -3.69 7.50 -28.06
N PRO A 53 -3.69 8.69 -28.65
CA PRO A 53 -4.29 9.87 -28.04
C PRO A 53 -5.83 9.80 -27.96
N ALA A 54 -6.45 8.93 -28.75
CA ALA A 54 -7.91 8.73 -28.76
C ALA A 54 -8.36 7.64 -27.78
N TRP A 55 -7.44 7.01 -27.07
CA TRP A 55 -7.75 5.86 -26.25
C TRP A 55 -8.57 6.21 -25.00
N MET A 56 -9.69 5.56 -24.85
CA MET A 56 -10.51 5.59 -23.64
C MET A 56 -10.81 4.18 -23.16
N VAL A 57 -10.50 3.90 -21.91
CA VAL A 57 -10.93 2.65 -21.29
C VAL A 57 -12.39 2.76 -20.89
N MET A 58 -13.18 1.86 -21.39
CA MET A 58 -14.52 1.62 -20.91
C MET A 58 -14.60 0.21 -20.35
N ILE A 59 -14.43 0.07 -19.07
CA ILE A 59 -14.54 -1.23 -18.39
C ILE A 59 -15.72 -1.18 -17.44
N ASN A 60 -16.74 -1.98 -17.74
CA ASN A 60 -17.87 -2.18 -16.85
C ASN A 60 -17.56 -3.34 -15.90
N HIS A 61 -16.90 -3.06 -14.81
CA HIS A 61 -16.79 -4.00 -13.70
C HIS A 61 -17.65 -3.53 -12.52
N LYS A 62 -18.42 -4.46 -11.98
CA LYS A 62 -19.07 -4.21 -10.70
C LYS A 62 -18.01 -4.34 -9.59
N PRO A 63 -18.00 -3.43 -8.63
CA PRO A 63 -17.11 -3.58 -7.47
C PRO A 63 -17.39 -4.91 -6.78
N ILE A 64 -16.33 -5.58 -6.34
CA ILE A 64 -16.43 -6.76 -5.50
C ILE A 64 -16.97 -6.27 -4.17
N LYS A 65 -18.20 -6.65 -3.83
CA LYS A 65 -18.74 -6.43 -2.51
C LYS A 65 -18.32 -7.62 -1.66
N HIS A 66 -17.51 -7.36 -0.67
CA HIS A 66 -17.34 -8.33 0.40
C HIS A 66 -18.70 -8.49 1.09
N PRO A 67 -19.18 -9.74 1.32
CA PRO A 67 -20.41 -9.93 2.05
C PRO A 67 -20.23 -9.35 3.45
N THR A 68 -20.92 -8.27 3.73
CA THR A 68 -21.13 -7.78 5.07
C THR A 68 -22.44 -8.36 5.55
N THR A 69 -22.45 -9.00 6.69
CA THR A 69 -23.71 -9.32 7.39
C THR A 69 -24.33 -8.02 7.89
N ASP A 70 -25.63 -8.00 8.14
CA ASP A 70 -26.28 -6.81 8.73
C ASP A 70 -25.60 -6.42 10.05
N GLN A 71 -25.15 -7.42 10.84
CA GLN A 71 -24.38 -7.20 12.07
C GLN A 71 -23.02 -6.53 11.83
N ASP A 72 -22.32 -6.89 10.75
CA ASP A 72 -21.05 -6.26 10.39
C ASP A 72 -21.27 -4.80 9.95
N GLN A 73 -22.37 -4.53 9.25
CA GLN A 73 -22.73 -3.18 8.86
C GLN A 73 -23.06 -2.30 10.07
N GLU A 74 -23.83 -2.80 11.02
CA GLU A 74 -24.13 -2.10 12.29
C GLU A 74 -22.85 -1.80 13.08
N LEU A 75 -21.93 -2.77 13.15
CA LEU A 75 -20.62 -2.58 13.80
C LEU A 75 -19.82 -1.47 13.11
N VAL A 76 -19.74 -1.50 11.78
CA VAL A 76 -19.05 -0.49 10.99
C VAL A 76 -19.65 0.90 11.21
N ASP A 77 -20.96 1.02 11.22
CA ASP A 77 -21.65 2.30 11.40
C ASP A 77 -21.48 2.84 12.82
N ARG A 78 -21.48 1.96 13.83
CA ARG A 78 -21.13 2.32 15.21
C ARG A 78 -19.69 2.84 15.33
N ILE A 79 -18.72 2.14 14.73
CA ILE A 79 -17.31 2.57 14.73
C ILE A 79 -17.15 3.92 14.02
N LYS A 80 -17.85 4.14 12.91
CA LYS A 80 -17.82 5.42 12.20
C LYS A 80 -18.39 6.56 13.07
N ALA A 81 -19.50 6.32 13.74
CA ALA A 81 -20.11 7.30 14.63
C ALA A 81 -19.19 7.65 15.82
N GLU A 82 -18.58 6.65 16.44
CA GLU A 82 -17.61 6.83 17.53
C GLU A 82 -16.38 7.64 17.07
N LYS A 83 -15.80 7.29 15.93
CA LYS A 83 -14.69 8.05 15.34
C LYS A 83 -15.07 9.50 15.02
N GLN A 84 -16.30 9.75 14.61
CA GLN A 84 -16.77 11.10 14.33
C GLN A 84 -16.91 11.92 15.61
N LEU A 85 -17.39 11.33 16.69
CA LEU A 85 -17.45 11.97 18.01
C LEU A 85 -16.05 12.29 18.53
N LEU A 86 -15.14 11.31 18.52
CA LEU A 86 -13.74 11.50 18.93
C LEU A 86 -13.05 12.61 18.11
N ARG A 87 -13.32 12.66 16.82
CA ARG A 87 -12.80 13.73 15.95
C ARG A 87 -13.33 15.10 16.34
N GLN A 88 -14.62 15.21 16.68
CA GLN A 88 -15.21 16.48 17.15
C GLN A 88 -14.62 16.90 18.49
N GLU A 89 -14.49 15.96 19.44
CA GLU A 89 -13.85 16.23 20.73
C GLU A 89 -12.41 16.71 20.55
N LEU A 90 -11.63 16.04 19.68
CA LEU A 90 -10.26 16.45 19.37
C LEU A 90 -10.20 17.85 18.76
N LEU A 91 -11.06 18.14 17.78
CA LEU A 91 -11.13 19.47 17.17
C LEU A 91 -11.51 20.56 18.17
N ASN A 92 -12.39 20.26 19.13
CA ASN A 92 -12.80 21.18 20.19
C ASN A 92 -11.72 21.35 21.28
N SER A 93 -10.82 20.35 21.43
CA SER A 93 -9.72 20.39 22.39
C SER A 93 -8.47 21.06 21.89
N ILE A 94 -8.36 21.25 20.57
CA ILE A 94 -7.22 21.97 19.98
C ILE A 94 -7.40 23.46 20.30
N PRO A 95 -6.47 24.10 21.06
CA PRO A 95 -6.50 25.53 21.27
C PRO A 95 -6.54 26.22 19.91
N THR A 96 -7.41 27.22 19.76
CA THR A 96 -7.38 28.06 18.55
C THR A 96 -5.95 28.58 18.39
N PRO A 97 -5.25 28.22 17.32
CA PRO A 97 -3.88 28.69 17.16
C PRO A 97 -3.90 30.21 17.19
N GLU A 98 -3.03 30.83 17.97
CA GLU A 98 -2.70 32.25 17.77
C GLU A 98 -2.41 32.45 16.29
N PRO A 99 -2.82 33.57 15.67
CA PRO A 99 -2.58 33.79 14.25
C PRO A 99 -1.08 33.71 13.99
N GLU A 100 -0.65 32.53 13.58
CA GLU A 100 0.72 32.31 13.15
C GLU A 100 1.02 33.28 11.99
N ALA A 101 2.21 33.85 12.03
CA ALA A 101 2.75 34.68 10.95
C ALA A 101 2.44 34.01 9.61
N LEU A 102 1.86 34.76 8.68
CA LEU A 102 1.40 34.33 7.36
C LEU A 102 2.28 33.23 6.79
N GLN A 103 1.81 31.99 6.89
CA GLN A 103 2.48 30.87 6.23
C GLN A 103 2.52 31.20 4.74
N ALA A 104 3.69 31.04 4.14
CA ALA A 104 3.85 31.29 2.71
C ALA A 104 2.81 30.48 1.94
N ILE A 105 1.96 31.15 1.17
CA ILE A 105 0.97 30.50 0.33
C ILE A 105 1.71 29.54 -0.60
N PRO A 106 1.36 28.24 -0.64
CA PRO A 106 2.01 27.31 -1.53
C PRO A 106 1.96 27.81 -2.98
N VAL A 107 3.11 27.90 -3.63
CA VAL A 107 3.17 28.26 -5.05
C VAL A 107 2.68 27.09 -5.87
N LYS A 108 1.57 27.28 -6.59
CA LYS A 108 1.05 26.29 -7.53
C LYS A 108 1.96 26.22 -8.74
N GLY A 109 2.63 25.08 -8.93
CA GLY A 109 3.42 24.79 -10.12
C GLY A 109 2.58 24.39 -11.34
N THR A 110 3.17 23.65 -12.25
CA THR A 110 2.49 23.13 -13.45
C THR A 110 1.29 22.29 -13.05
N ASN A 111 0.15 22.53 -13.69
CA ASN A 111 -1.11 21.86 -13.44
C ASN A 111 -1.70 21.38 -14.77
N PHE A 112 -2.12 20.13 -14.82
CA PHE A 112 -2.73 19.51 -15.99
C PHE A 112 -3.74 18.44 -15.60
N GLN A 113 -4.61 18.07 -16.51
CA GLN A 113 -5.56 17.00 -16.30
C GLN A 113 -4.83 15.65 -16.29
N GLY A 114 -4.98 14.92 -15.19
CA GLY A 114 -4.37 13.61 -15.00
C GLY A 114 -5.15 12.48 -15.68
N ASN A 115 -5.08 11.30 -15.07
CA ASN A 115 -5.79 10.12 -15.56
C ASN A 115 -7.31 10.31 -15.41
N ALA A 116 -8.05 10.00 -16.45
CA ALA A 116 -9.50 10.12 -16.43
C ALA A 116 -10.16 9.00 -15.60
N ASN A 117 -11.34 9.27 -15.09
CA ASN A 117 -12.17 8.24 -14.47
C ASN A 117 -12.52 7.17 -15.51
N SER A 118 -12.19 5.91 -15.20
CA SER A 118 -12.45 4.75 -16.04
C SER A 118 -13.87 4.17 -15.90
N GLY A 119 -14.69 4.76 -15.03
CA GLY A 119 -16.01 4.24 -14.68
C GLY A 119 -16.02 3.21 -13.55
N TRP A 120 -14.85 2.89 -12.99
CA TRP A 120 -14.73 2.01 -11.83
C TRP A 120 -15.10 2.71 -10.52
N THR A 121 -15.66 1.93 -9.61
CA THR A 121 -15.90 2.33 -8.23
C THR A 121 -15.44 1.19 -7.31
N PRO A 122 -14.45 1.43 -6.45
CA PRO A 122 -13.65 2.66 -6.28
C PRO A 122 -12.69 2.92 -7.45
N LEU A 123 -12.17 4.14 -7.55
CA LEU A 123 -11.23 4.55 -8.59
C LEU A 123 -9.80 4.03 -8.34
N ASP A 124 -9.42 3.84 -7.10
CA ASP A 124 -8.13 3.34 -6.62
C ASP A 124 -6.92 3.96 -7.33
N ASN A 125 -6.90 5.27 -7.33
CA ASN A 125 -5.83 6.01 -7.99
C ASN A 125 -4.52 5.97 -7.19
N SER A 126 -3.41 5.76 -7.93
CA SER A 126 -2.04 5.84 -7.40
C SER A 126 -1.16 6.56 -8.40
N VAL A 127 -0.17 7.30 -7.91
CA VAL A 127 0.73 8.09 -8.76
C VAL A 127 2.14 8.10 -8.18
N ALA A 128 3.13 8.01 -9.05
CA ALA A 128 4.53 8.17 -8.70
C ALA A 128 5.23 9.10 -9.70
N ILE A 129 6.19 9.87 -9.21
CA ILE A 129 7.01 10.77 -10.02
C ILE A 129 8.48 10.47 -9.80
N SER A 130 9.26 10.40 -10.88
CA SER A 130 10.71 10.20 -10.83
C SER A 130 11.48 11.51 -10.75
N ASN A 131 12.72 11.44 -10.28
CA ASN A 131 13.65 12.57 -10.34
C ASN A 131 13.91 13.05 -11.77
N GLY A 132 13.72 12.18 -12.78
CA GLY A 132 13.85 12.52 -14.21
C GLY A 132 12.59 13.15 -14.81
N GLY A 133 11.54 13.42 -13.99
CA GLY A 133 10.32 14.09 -14.44
C GLY A 133 9.34 13.20 -15.18
N PHE A 134 9.45 11.89 -15.07
CA PHE A 134 8.42 10.96 -15.54
C PHE A 134 7.37 10.76 -14.45
N ILE A 135 6.10 10.78 -14.83
CA ILE A 135 4.95 10.54 -13.97
C ILE A 135 4.25 9.29 -14.45
N VAL A 136 4.06 8.31 -13.56
CA VAL A 136 3.25 7.13 -13.80
C VAL A 136 2.00 7.25 -12.94
N SER A 137 0.85 7.30 -13.58
CA SER A 137 -0.46 7.43 -12.96
C SER A 137 -1.31 6.22 -13.30
N VAL A 138 -1.86 5.58 -12.29
CA VAL A 138 -2.72 4.42 -12.42
C VAL A 138 -4.06 4.66 -11.75
N THR A 139 -5.09 4.09 -12.31
CA THR A 139 -6.44 3.99 -11.72
C THR A 139 -6.97 2.59 -12.00
N ASN A 140 -8.04 2.19 -11.36
CA ASN A 140 -8.78 1.00 -11.77
C ASN A 140 -9.40 1.25 -13.15
N SER A 141 -9.10 0.62 -14.21
CA SER A 141 -8.08 -0.42 -14.56
C SER A 141 -7.15 0.10 -15.66
N ASN A 142 -6.64 1.31 -15.55
CA ASN A 142 -5.80 1.88 -16.58
C ASN A 142 -4.49 2.48 -16.05
N ILE A 143 -3.55 2.71 -16.95
CA ILE A 143 -2.26 3.33 -16.71
C ILE A 143 -2.02 4.44 -17.74
N LYS A 144 -1.56 5.59 -17.25
CA LYS A 144 -1.04 6.68 -18.08
C LYS A 144 0.31 7.14 -17.58
N MET A 145 1.16 7.52 -18.51
CA MET A 145 2.46 8.10 -18.19
C MET A 145 2.58 9.48 -18.83
N TYR A 146 3.18 10.39 -18.09
CA TYR A 146 3.33 11.79 -18.50
C TYR A 146 4.75 12.29 -18.25
N ASN A 147 5.10 13.39 -18.89
CA ASN A 147 6.18 14.24 -18.42
C ASN A 147 5.65 15.32 -17.44
N THR A 148 6.53 16.10 -16.84
CA THR A 148 6.17 17.18 -15.90
C THR A 148 5.42 18.34 -16.54
N SER A 149 5.42 18.44 -17.87
CA SER A 149 4.60 19.42 -18.62
C SER A 149 3.16 18.94 -18.84
N GLY A 150 2.83 17.70 -18.42
CA GLY A 150 1.50 17.10 -18.62
C GLY A 150 1.30 16.46 -19.99
N THR A 151 2.34 16.35 -20.82
CA THR A 151 2.24 15.61 -22.08
C THR A 151 2.07 14.14 -21.80
N SER A 152 1.01 13.52 -22.33
CA SER A 152 0.79 12.07 -22.26
C SER A 152 1.82 11.36 -23.15
N LEU A 153 2.59 10.47 -22.54
CA LEU A 153 3.64 9.70 -23.19
C LEU A 153 3.23 8.24 -23.47
N TYR A 154 2.27 7.74 -22.71
CA TYR A 154 1.76 6.39 -22.84
C TYR A 154 0.39 6.26 -22.18
N THR A 155 -0.47 5.43 -22.76
CA THR A 155 -1.81 5.11 -22.24
C THR A 155 -2.16 3.66 -22.60
N ASN A 156 -2.67 2.90 -21.64
CA ASN A 156 -3.19 1.55 -21.87
C ASN A 156 -4.13 1.09 -20.73
N THR A 157 -4.82 -0.05 -20.92
CA THR A 157 -5.38 -0.80 -19.79
C THR A 157 -4.25 -1.39 -18.97
N LEU A 158 -4.50 -1.66 -17.69
CA LEU A 158 -3.53 -2.40 -16.86
C LEU A 158 -3.25 -3.79 -17.44
N ALA A 159 -4.29 -4.51 -17.90
CA ALA A 159 -4.11 -5.82 -18.54
C ALA A 159 -3.29 -5.72 -19.83
N GLY A 160 -3.55 -4.72 -20.68
CA GLY A 160 -2.79 -4.47 -21.90
C GLY A 160 -1.34 -4.05 -21.60
N PHE A 161 -1.11 -3.31 -20.53
CA PHE A 161 0.22 -2.95 -20.06
C PHE A 161 0.99 -4.19 -19.58
N VAL A 162 0.38 -5.04 -18.75
CA VAL A 162 0.97 -6.29 -18.25
C VAL A 162 1.31 -7.26 -19.38
N ASN A 163 0.51 -7.29 -20.42
CA ASN A 163 0.70 -8.06 -21.65
C ASN A 163 0.97 -9.57 -21.41
N ILE A 164 0.21 -10.17 -20.51
CA ILE A 164 0.17 -11.61 -20.28
C ILE A 164 -1.19 -12.12 -20.83
N SER A 165 -1.15 -13.06 -21.77
CA SER A 165 -2.34 -13.51 -22.53
C SER A 165 -3.46 -14.07 -21.63
N THR A 166 -3.14 -14.60 -20.46
CA THR A 166 -4.11 -15.10 -19.48
C THR A 166 -4.69 -14.02 -18.57
N ILE A 167 -4.16 -12.80 -18.62
CA ILE A 167 -4.61 -11.65 -17.82
C ILE A 167 -5.47 -10.77 -18.71
N THR A 168 -6.76 -10.92 -18.62
CA THR A 168 -7.73 -10.15 -19.42
C THR A 168 -8.27 -8.93 -18.69
N SER A 169 -8.09 -8.88 -17.38
CA SER A 169 -8.51 -7.78 -16.50
C SER A 169 -7.49 -7.62 -15.38
N ALA A 170 -7.17 -6.38 -15.01
CA ALA A 170 -6.32 -6.07 -13.88
C ALA A 170 -6.89 -4.86 -13.12
N PHE A 171 -6.75 -4.86 -11.78
CA PHE A 171 -7.38 -3.91 -10.86
C PHE A 171 -6.52 -3.67 -9.61
N ASP A 172 -6.97 -2.78 -8.74
CA ASP A 172 -6.29 -2.39 -7.49
C ASP A 172 -4.81 -2.05 -7.69
N PRO A 173 -4.48 -1.10 -8.58
CA PRO A 173 -3.09 -0.79 -8.87
C PRO A 173 -2.45 0.07 -7.79
N HIS A 174 -1.19 -0.22 -7.50
CA HIS A 174 -0.31 0.64 -6.74
C HIS A 174 0.99 0.88 -7.51
N VAL A 175 1.43 2.12 -7.57
CA VAL A 175 2.71 2.49 -8.19
C VAL A 175 3.55 3.29 -7.20
N LEU A 176 4.84 3.03 -7.19
CA LEU A 176 5.83 3.81 -6.47
C LEU A 176 7.08 4.04 -7.31
N TYR A 177 7.84 5.05 -6.96
CA TYR A 177 9.16 5.32 -7.49
C TYR A 177 10.20 5.04 -6.41
N ASP A 178 11.07 4.07 -6.70
CA ASP A 178 12.24 3.77 -5.89
C ASP A 178 13.38 4.70 -6.28
N ASN A 179 13.60 5.75 -5.50
CA ASN A 179 14.59 6.77 -5.80
C ASN A 179 16.04 6.26 -5.66
N VAL A 180 16.27 5.21 -4.86
CA VAL A 180 17.60 4.60 -4.72
C VAL A 180 17.97 3.85 -5.98
N SER A 181 17.08 3.01 -6.48
CA SER A 181 17.29 2.26 -7.72
C SER A 181 17.01 3.09 -8.97
N ASN A 182 16.38 4.26 -8.83
CA ASN A 182 15.93 5.10 -9.93
C ASN A 182 15.01 4.34 -10.89
N ARG A 183 13.99 3.67 -10.34
CA ARG A 183 13.06 2.77 -11.03
C ARG A 183 11.64 2.94 -10.51
N PHE A 184 10.68 2.59 -11.35
CA PHE A 184 9.29 2.43 -10.93
C PHE A 184 8.97 0.98 -10.63
N ILE A 185 8.09 0.79 -9.65
CA ILE A 185 7.45 -0.49 -9.34
C ILE A 185 5.95 -0.27 -9.43
N LEU A 186 5.27 -1.20 -10.12
CA LEU A 186 3.81 -1.24 -10.20
C LEU A 186 3.34 -2.61 -9.72
N VAL A 187 2.34 -2.62 -8.86
CA VAL A 187 1.66 -3.81 -8.40
C VAL A 187 0.19 -3.70 -8.79
N THR A 188 -0.39 -4.76 -9.31
CA THR A 188 -1.82 -4.85 -9.61
C THR A 188 -2.31 -6.28 -9.44
N LEU A 189 -3.61 -6.45 -9.33
CA LEU A 189 -4.26 -7.74 -9.15
C LEU A 189 -5.01 -8.17 -10.41
N SER A 190 -5.29 -9.47 -10.51
CA SER A 190 -6.19 -10.05 -11.50
C SER A 190 -6.86 -11.29 -10.92
N GLY A 191 -8.12 -11.52 -11.27
CA GLY A 191 -8.91 -12.65 -10.79
C GLY A 191 -9.33 -12.53 -9.32
N THR A 192 -10.47 -13.12 -8.99
CA THR A 192 -11.15 -12.96 -7.70
C THR A 192 -11.57 -14.29 -7.09
N THR A 193 -10.85 -15.33 -7.43
CA THR A 193 -11.02 -16.69 -6.86
C THR A 193 -9.66 -17.31 -6.60
N PRO A 194 -9.55 -18.32 -5.72
CA PRO A 194 -8.27 -18.96 -5.43
C PRO A 194 -7.52 -19.47 -6.65
N THR A 195 -8.24 -19.91 -7.69
CA THR A 195 -7.64 -20.47 -8.91
C THR A 195 -7.27 -19.42 -9.95
N THR A 196 -7.97 -18.28 -9.97
CA THR A 196 -7.77 -17.21 -10.96
C THR A 196 -6.98 -16.03 -10.43
N SER A 197 -6.91 -15.84 -9.12
CA SER A 197 -6.22 -14.72 -8.49
C SER A 197 -4.73 -14.70 -8.84
N ARG A 198 -4.26 -13.51 -9.21
CA ARG A 198 -2.85 -13.23 -9.51
C ARG A 198 -2.45 -11.91 -8.87
N LEU A 199 -1.27 -11.91 -8.28
CA LEU A 199 -0.55 -10.74 -7.86
C LEU A 199 0.52 -10.44 -8.90
N ILE A 200 0.39 -9.33 -9.60
CA ILE A 200 1.25 -8.96 -10.71
C ILE A 200 2.17 -7.84 -10.25
N VAL A 201 3.47 -8.07 -10.39
CA VAL A 201 4.51 -7.10 -10.00
C VAL A 201 5.33 -6.73 -11.21
N CYS A 202 5.42 -5.44 -11.50
CA CYS A 202 6.14 -4.91 -12.64
C CYS A 202 7.26 -3.97 -12.17
N PHE A 203 8.45 -4.16 -12.72
CA PHE A 203 9.63 -3.34 -12.46
C PHE A 203 10.10 -2.65 -13.73
N SER A 204 10.21 -1.32 -13.75
CA SER A 204 10.78 -0.63 -14.91
C SER A 204 12.25 -1.01 -15.08
N LYS A 205 12.66 -1.31 -16.32
CA LYS A 205 14.04 -1.73 -16.63
C LYS A 205 15.03 -0.60 -16.53
N THR A 206 14.57 0.63 -16.76
CA THR A 206 15.38 1.84 -16.72
C THR A 206 14.65 2.94 -15.95
N SER A 207 15.30 4.08 -15.75
CA SER A 207 14.69 5.29 -15.18
C SER A 207 13.61 5.90 -16.08
N ASN A 208 13.62 5.60 -17.37
CA ASN A 208 12.57 5.99 -18.31
C ASN A 208 11.53 4.87 -18.40
N PRO A 209 10.35 5.02 -17.79
CA PRO A 209 9.34 3.97 -17.75
C PRO A 209 8.64 3.75 -19.10
N VAL A 210 8.80 4.69 -20.05
CA VAL A 210 8.12 4.66 -21.35
C VAL A 210 8.96 3.87 -22.37
N THR A 211 10.22 4.22 -22.56
CA THR A 211 11.07 3.61 -23.58
C THR A 211 11.91 2.44 -23.07
N GLY A 212 12.14 2.36 -21.76
CA GLY A 212 12.95 1.30 -21.16
C GLY A 212 12.27 -0.06 -21.10
N GLY A 213 10.94 -0.08 -21.11
CA GLY A 213 10.16 -1.31 -20.88
C GLY A 213 10.16 -1.75 -19.41
N TRP A 214 9.47 -2.85 -19.15
CA TRP A 214 9.25 -3.37 -17.81
C TRP A 214 9.45 -4.88 -17.76
N TRP A 215 9.94 -5.38 -16.64
CA TRP A 215 9.88 -6.78 -16.27
C TRP A 215 8.58 -7.06 -15.57
N VAL A 216 7.93 -8.19 -15.87
CA VAL A 216 6.62 -8.56 -15.32
C VAL A 216 6.71 -9.90 -14.61
N TYR A 217 6.23 -9.95 -13.38
CA TYR A 217 6.14 -11.16 -12.56
C TYR A 217 4.67 -11.46 -12.27
N ASN A 218 4.29 -12.72 -12.47
CA ASN A 218 2.93 -13.20 -12.26
C ASN A 218 2.93 -14.22 -11.12
N ILE A 219 2.63 -13.74 -9.91
CA ILE A 219 2.61 -14.54 -8.70
C ILE A 219 1.21 -15.12 -8.51
N ASN A 220 1.12 -16.39 -8.12
CA ASN A 220 -0.16 -16.98 -7.76
C ASN A 220 -0.78 -16.23 -6.58
N GLY A 221 -2.04 -15.78 -6.70
CA GLY A 221 -2.73 -15.08 -5.62
C GLY A 221 -3.14 -15.98 -4.44
N ASP A 222 -3.16 -17.29 -4.62
CA ASP A 222 -3.21 -18.25 -3.49
C ASP A 222 -1.80 -18.42 -2.91
N VAL A 223 -1.28 -17.35 -2.29
CA VAL A 223 0.11 -17.25 -1.81
C VAL A 223 0.43 -18.19 -0.65
N LEU A 224 -0.59 -18.75 -0.01
CA LEU A 224 -0.46 -19.71 1.09
C LEU A 224 -0.78 -21.15 0.67
N SER A 225 -1.19 -21.37 -0.59
CA SER A 225 -1.62 -22.68 -1.12
C SER A 225 -2.71 -23.34 -0.25
N ASN A 226 -3.66 -22.54 0.22
CA ASN A 226 -4.73 -22.95 1.13
C ASN A 226 -6.13 -22.67 0.59
N SER A 227 -6.26 -22.51 -0.74
CA SER A 227 -7.51 -22.21 -1.45
C SER A 227 -8.13 -20.86 -1.03
N LYS A 228 -7.28 -19.86 -0.85
CA LYS A 228 -7.66 -18.46 -0.62
C LYS A 228 -7.14 -17.61 -1.77
N TRP A 229 -7.69 -16.42 -1.92
CA TRP A 229 -7.27 -15.45 -2.93
C TRP A 229 -6.85 -14.14 -2.29
N PHE A 230 -5.87 -13.48 -2.91
CA PHE A 230 -5.24 -12.26 -2.42
C PHE A 230 -5.98 -11.02 -2.92
N ASP A 231 -6.21 -10.06 -2.03
CA ASP A 231 -6.87 -8.79 -2.32
C ASP A 231 -6.27 -7.62 -1.52
N TYR A 232 -6.60 -6.41 -1.93
CA TYR A 232 -6.28 -5.18 -1.22
C TYR A 232 -4.77 -4.96 -1.01
N PRO A 233 -3.96 -4.90 -2.08
CA PRO A 233 -2.51 -4.76 -1.99
C PRO A 233 -2.11 -3.41 -1.39
N LYS A 234 -1.04 -3.40 -0.59
CA LYS A 234 -0.31 -2.20 -0.17
C LYS A 234 1.17 -2.47 -0.32
N ILE A 235 1.94 -1.47 -0.72
CA ILE A 235 3.34 -1.66 -1.08
C ILE A 235 4.27 -0.70 -0.36
N ALA A 236 5.47 -1.17 -0.04
CA ALA A 236 6.57 -0.38 0.48
C ALA A 236 7.92 -0.96 0.03
N VAL A 237 8.94 -0.12 -0.03
CA VAL A 237 10.30 -0.54 -0.40
C VAL A 237 11.32 -0.18 0.67
N THR A 238 12.35 -1.01 0.76
CA THR A 238 13.60 -0.73 1.45
C THR A 238 14.76 -0.70 0.45
N ASN A 239 15.99 -0.66 0.92
CA ASN A 239 17.15 -0.71 0.03
C ASN A 239 17.24 -2.01 -0.80
N GLY A 240 16.84 -3.15 -0.25
CA GLY A 240 16.94 -4.46 -0.90
C GLY A 240 15.61 -5.11 -1.28
N GLU A 241 14.52 -4.70 -0.62
CA GLU A 241 13.27 -5.46 -0.63
C GLU A 241 12.08 -4.63 -1.10
N LEU A 242 11.12 -5.31 -1.69
CA LEU A 242 9.74 -4.85 -1.89
C LEU A 242 8.85 -5.63 -0.93
N PHE A 243 8.07 -4.92 -0.14
CA PHE A 243 7.05 -5.50 0.70
C PHE A 243 5.67 -5.26 0.10
N ILE A 244 4.87 -6.31 0.02
CA ILE A 244 3.48 -6.25 -0.43
C ILE A 244 2.63 -6.89 0.65
N SER A 245 1.77 -6.12 1.31
CA SER A 245 0.76 -6.69 2.19
C SER A 245 -0.57 -6.82 1.46
N GLY A 246 -1.41 -7.72 1.93
CA GLY A 246 -2.77 -7.89 1.45
C GLY A 246 -3.57 -8.82 2.34
N ASN A 247 -4.82 -8.98 1.98
CA ASN A 247 -5.78 -9.81 2.68
C ASN A 247 -6.07 -11.07 1.90
N MET A 248 -6.16 -12.19 2.60
CA MET A 248 -6.57 -13.47 2.03
C MET A 248 -8.07 -13.68 2.27
N PHE A 249 -8.78 -14.10 1.23
CA PHE A 249 -10.22 -14.35 1.26
C PHE A 249 -10.54 -15.77 0.78
N SER A 250 -11.58 -16.35 1.36
CA SER A 250 -12.15 -17.59 0.86
C SER A 250 -12.88 -17.39 -0.47
N ASN A 251 -13.27 -18.50 -1.10
CA ASN A 251 -14.11 -18.48 -2.31
C ASN A 251 -15.50 -17.82 -2.08
N LEU A 252 -15.93 -17.72 -0.83
CA LEU A 252 -17.15 -17.03 -0.42
C LEU A 252 -16.89 -15.55 -0.03
N ASN A 253 -15.70 -15.03 -0.34
CA ASN A 253 -15.24 -13.68 0.03
C ASN A 253 -15.22 -13.41 1.54
N ILE A 254 -15.04 -14.45 2.34
CA ILE A 254 -14.87 -14.31 3.79
C ILE A 254 -13.38 -14.06 4.06
N PHE A 255 -13.09 -13.00 4.81
CA PHE A 255 -11.74 -12.69 5.26
C PHE A 255 -11.14 -13.84 6.07
N ASP A 256 -9.90 -14.20 5.79
CA ASP A 256 -9.14 -15.24 6.47
C ASP A 256 -8.05 -14.63 7.35
N GLN A 257 -7.10 -13.97 6.73
CA GLN A 257 -5.99 -13.30 7.40
C GLN A 257 -5.32 -12.27 6.51
N SER A 258 -4.52 -11.39 7.09
CA SER A 258 -3.58 -10.56 6.35
C SER A 258 -2.23 -11.26 6.21
N VAL A 259 -1.56 -11.00 5.10
CA VAL A 259 -0.23 -11.53 4.77
C VAL A 259 0.71 -10.40 4.36
N ILE A 260 2.01 -10.65 4.46
CA ILE A 260 3.04 -9.78 3.92
C ILE A 260 3.96 -10.64 3.05
N LEU A 261 4.12 -10.24 1.79
CA LEU A 261 5.12 -10.80 0.90
C LEU A 261 6.35 -9.89 0.94
N GLN A 262 7.51 -10.49 1.14
CA GLN A 262 8.82 -9.85 1.07
C GLN A 262 9.54 -10.38 -0.18
N LEU A 263 9.83 -9.50 -1.13
CA LEU A 263 10.37 -9.84 -2.44
C LEU A 263 11.73 -9.17 -2.64
N ASN A 264 12.68 -9.90 -3.22
CA ASN A 264 13.97 -9.35 -3.59
C ASN A 264 13.85 -8.43 -4.81
N LYS A 265 13.79 -7.12 -4.59
CA LYS A 265 13.60 -6.14 -5.68
C LYS A 265 14.78 -6.05 -6.64
N THR A 266 16.00 -6.37 -6.20
CA THR A 266 17.19 -6.36 -7.08
C THR A 266 17.07 -7.41 -8.18
N GLN A 267 16.57 -8.60 -7.84
CA GLN A 267 16.24 -9.63 -8.83
C GLN A 267 15.09 -9.17 -9.72
N GLY A 268 14.08 -8.50 -9.15
CA GLY A 268 12.98 -7.90 -9.90
C GLY A 268 13.46 -6.91 -10.97
N TYR A 269 14.37 -6.03 -10.64
CA TYR A 269 14.93 -5.03 -11.58
C TYR A 269 15.81 -5.64 -12.66
N SER A 270 16.38 -6.82 -12.43
CA SER A 270 17.23 -7.50 -13.40
C SER A 270 16.48 -8.46 -14.34
N GLY A 271 15.21 -8.74 -14.07
CA GLY A 271 14.43 -9.74 -14.79
C GLY A 271 14.84 -11.18 -14.46
N ALA A 272 15.60 -11.37 -13.38
CA ALA A 272 15.97 -12.71 -12.89
C ALA A 272 14.79 -13.38 -12.20
N SER A 273 14.90 -14.67 -11.89
CA SER A 273 13.95 -15.33 -11.00
C SER A 273 13.97 -14.67 -9.64
N MET A 274 12.80 -14.19 -9.19
CA MET A 274 12.68 -13.34 -8.00
C MET A 274 12.37 -14.18 -6.78
N SER A 275 13.21 -14.11 -5.76
CA SER A 275 12.99 -14.74 -4.46
C SER A 275 11.95 -13.97 -3.66
N SER A 276 11.03 -14.70 -3.04
CA SER A 276 10.06 -14.14 -2.11
C SER A 276 9.83 -15.06 -0.91
N VAL A 277 9.41 -14.48 0.20
CA VAL A 277 8.84 -15.18 1.35
C VAL A 277 7.52 -14.54 1.73
N THR A 278 6.61 -15.34 2.26
CA THR A 278 5.31 -14.88 2.76
C THR A 278 5.27 -14.99 4.28
N TRP A 279 4.90 -13.90 4.92
CA TRP A 279 4.63 -13.84 6.35
C TRP A 279 3.12 -13.93 6.59
N SER A 280 2.71 -14.86 7.42
CA SER A 280 1.30 -15.17 7.70
C SER A 280 1.09 -15.43 9.20
N ASN A 281 -0.15 -15.69 9.62
CA ASN A 281 -0.50 -15.95 11.03
C ASN A 281 0.09 -14.86 11.96
N ILE A 282 0.00 -13.61 11.54
CA ILE A 282 0.55 -12.47 12.28
C ILE A 282 -0.34 -12.22 13.49
N THR A 283 0.22 -12.34 14.69
CA THR A 283 -0.52 -12.18 15.95
C THR A 283 -1.14 -10.80 16.05
N GLY A 284 -2.39 -10.73 16.46
CA GLY A 284 -3.14 -9.48 16.60
C GLY A 284 -3.39 -8.77 15.26
N ALA A 285 -3.10 -9.43 14.13
CA ALA A 285 -3.26 -8.81 12.82
C ALA A 285 -4.71 -8.45 12.56
N PRO A 286 -5.05 -7.18 12.51
CA PRO A 286 -6.30 -6.71 11.97
C PRO A 286 -6.36 -7.02 10.47
N GLY A 287 -7.52 -7.01 9.88
CA GLY A 287 -7.63 -6.93 8.43
C GLY A 287 -6.87 -5.70 7.94
N SER A 288 -6.05 -5.86 6.90
CA SER A 288 -5.28 -4.81 6.23
C SER A 288 -4.08 -4.24 7.01
N ILE A 289 -2.93 -4.82 6.76
CA ILE A 289 -1.63 -4.29 7.22
C ILE A 289 -1.13 -3.28 6.19
N LEU A 290 -0.78 -2.09 6.65
CA LEU A 290 -0.17 -1.07 5.81
C LEU A 290 1.35 -1.07 6.03
N PRO A 291 2.16 -1.52 5.06
CA PRO A 291 3.59 -1.41 5.17
C PRO A 291 3.99 0.06 5.07
N ILE A 292 4.82 0.52 6.01
CA ILE A 292 5.38 1.86 6.00
C ILE A 292 6.81 1.72 5.53
N GLY A 293 7.11 2.18 4.34
CA GLY A 293 8.44 2.15 3.78
C GLY A 293 8.75 3.46 3.10
N HIS A 294 9.62 4.22 3.70
CA HIS A 294 10.35 5.32 3.08
C HIS A 294 11.74 5.43 3.68
N GLY A 295 12.22 4.35 4.29
CA GLY A 295 13.55 4.34 4.79
C GLY A 295 14.53 4.12 3.65
N HIS A 296 15.13 5.17 3.16
CA HIS A 296 16.38 5.08 2.43
C HIS A 296 17.57 5.26 3.37
N GLY A 297 17.31 5.22 4.67
CA GLY A 297 18.33 5.20 5.71
C GLY A 297 18.79 3.80 6.05
N SER A 298 19.94 3.69 6.72
CA SER A 298 20.51 2.43 7.17
C SER A 298 19.87 1.89 8.47
N SER A 299 18.89 2.59 9.02
CA SER A 299 18.20 2.19 10.26
C SER A 299 16.70 2.50 10.14
N TYR A 300 15.88 1.55 10.54
CA TYR A 300 14.43 1.62 10.67
C TYR A 300 14.05 1.52 12.13
#